data_e641aba807a44ab0ec79ca35429c0666
#
_entry.id   e641aba807a44ab0ec79ca35429c0666
#
_cell.length_a   1.000
_cell.length_b   1.000
_cell.length_c   1.000
_cell.angle_alpha   90.00
_cell.angle_beta   90.00
_cell.angle_gamma   90.00
#
_symmetry.space_group_name_H-M   'P 1'
#
loop_
_entity.id
_entity.type
_entity.pdbx_description
1 polymer ?
#
loop_
_entity_poly.entity_id
_entity_poly.type
_entity_poly.pdbx_seq_one_letter_code
_entity_poly.pdbx_strand_id
1 'polypeptide(L)'
;RDVLGSRGLGDVYKRQMHTVEITLEQVLLARDRRVLRQRELAARYGGTLLSFTMNIAGPVKDAPLVRLALHAGLASLDRDLGQPLHRELIQAPTGPEALLVYDRPAPWVKERCLLLEEREAVGRLYDLDVLSPEGEKLSRPQSRRCLICGGPVTVCSRSRAHGLAAIRARTRDILADFAAGHLSALARQALEDEVDLTPKPGLVDRRNTGAHDDMDRPLFHRSAGALAPYFRQFAALGMAGASPRELQSLGRQAEHAMLDATGGVNTHKGALYSFALLLSALGRCLAEGGDPFDTAAVIAAALPPAENTHGSAVRSQCGGVRQEAVSGFPTARHMRGILESAGPLSALVWAMSRLDDSTLVYRGGPQGLAYVRRRAAELLRLPEETLPLALESLDDDLMARRLSPGGSADLLALALFLRAAAPEAWL
;
A
#
# COMPACT_ATOMS: atom_id res chain seq x y z
N ARG A 1 17.63 46.34 9.74
CA ARG A 1 17.17 46.00 11.12
C ARG A 1 15.89 45.29 10.94
N ASP A 2 15.91 44.10 11.09
CA ASP A 2 15.56 43.00 11.88
C ASP A 2 15.57 41.70 11.11
N VAL A 3 16.46 40.87 11.54
CA VAL A 3 16.66 39.49 11.15
C VAL A 3 15.46 38.69 11.69
N LEU A 4 14.51 38.35 10.86
CA LEU A 4 13.56 37.28 11.17
C LEU A 4 14.21 35.95 10.81
N GLY A 5 14.76 35.35 11.88
CA GLY A 5 15.48 34.11 11.84
C GLY A 5 14.63 32.94 11.39
N SER A 6 15.26 32.06 10.68
CA SER A 6 14.90 30.71 10.31
C SER A 6 14.57 29.80 11.53
N ARG A 7 13.45 30.08 12.20
CA ARG A 7 12.87 29.24 13.28
C ARG A 7 11.52 28.71 12.86
N GLY A 8 11.48 27.73 12.01
CA GLY A 8 10.20 27.14 11.57
C GLY A 8 10.27 25.76 10.98
N LEU A 9 11.41 25.33 10.45
CA LEU A 9 11.57 24.00 9.84
C LEU A 9 12.12 22.92 10.78
N GLY A 10 12.63 23.30 11.95
CA GLY A 10 13.20 22.37 12.94
C GLY A 10 12.20 21.76 13.91
N ASP A 11 11.04 22.38 14.14
CA ASP A 11 10.09 21.96 15.17
C ASP A 11 8.94 21.07 14.64
N VAL A 12 8.72 21.00 13.33
CA VAL A 12 7.75 20.09 12.71
C VAL A 12 8.31 18.65 12.67
N TYR A 13 9.64 18.48 12.67
CA TYR A 13 10.31 17.17 12.59
C TYR A 13 10.54 16.49 13.96
N LYS A 14 10.16 17.09 15.07
CA LYS A 14 10.30 16.53 16.42
C LYS A 14 9.00 16.01 17.03
N ARG A 15 8.08 15.47 16.25
CA ARG A 15 7.19 14.45 16.79
C ARG A 15 7.95 13.11 16.77
N GLN A 16 8.90 12.96 17.70
CA GLN A 16 9.43 11.67 18.06
C GLN A 16 8.22 10.76 18.33
N MET A 17 8.07 9.71 17.53
CA MET A 17 7.24 8.61 17.96
C MET A 17 7.74 8.22 19.35
N HIS A 18 6.94 8.47 20.37
CA HIS A 18 7.19 7.92 21.69
C HIS A 18 7.03 6.41 21.56
N THR A 19 8.13 5.72 21.22
CA THR A 19 8.19 4.27 21.34
C THR A 19 8.00 3.95 22.81
N VAL A 20 6.80 3.53 23.17
CA VAL A 20 6.47 3.19 24.54
C VAL A 20 7.17 1.87 24.86
N GLU A 21 8.15 1.95 25.75
CA GLU A 21 8.75 0.74 26.32
C GLU A 21 7.82 0.17 27.40
N ILE A 22 7.51 -1.10 27.27
CA ILE A 22 6.63 -1.81 28.19
C ILE A 22 7.42 -2.68 29.16
N THR A 23 6.88 -2.83 30.37
CA THR A 23 7.42 -3.70 31.39
C THR A 23 6.95 -5.15 31.22
N LEU A 24 7.64 -6.09 31.87
CA LEU A 24 7.21 -7.49 31.91
C LEU A 24 5.82 -7.64 32.56
N GLU A 25 5.53 -6.86 33.57
CA GLU A 25 4.23 -6.87 34.27
C GLU A 25 3.09 -6.48 33.28
N GLN A 26 3.30 -5.43 32.48
CA GLN A 26 2.33 -5.02 31.46
C GLN A 26 2.08 -6.11 30.42
N VAL A 27 3.13 -6.84 30.01
CA VAL A 27 2.98 -7.99 29.10
C VAL A 27 2.16 -9.10 29.72
N LEU A 28 2.42 -9.43 30.99
CA LEU A 28 1.68 -10.47 31.71
C LEU A 28 0.21 -10.10 31.87
N LEU A 29 -0.09 -8.86 32.29
CA LEU A 29 -1.46 -8.36 32.39
C LEU A 29 -2.21 -8.39 31.05
N ALA A 30 -1.55 -8.02 29.95
CA ALA A 30 -2.15 -8.11 28.62
C ALA A 30 -2.47 -9.55 28.23
N ARG A 31 -1.57 -10.49 28.57
CA ARG A 31 -1.78 -11.92 28.34
C ARG A 31 -2.97 -12.46 29.14
N ASP A 32 -3.09 -12.07 30.42
CA ASP A 32 -4.20 -12.51 31.26
C ASP A 32 -5.54 -11.97 30.75
N ARG A 33 -5.60 -10.70 30.36
CA ARG A 33 -6.79 -10.10 29.73
C ARG A 33 -7.18 -10.83 28.44
N ARG A 34 -6.19 -11.19 27.62
CA ARG A 34 -6.42 -11.95 26.39
C ARG A 34 -7.03 -13.32 26.68
N VAL A 35 -6.51 -14.03 27.69
CA VAL A 35 -7.06 -15.34 28.09
C VAL A 35 -8.52 -15.23 28.56
N LEU A 36 -8.85 -14.20 29.34
CA LEU A 36 -10.24 -13.95 29.75
C LEU A 36 -11.12 -13.68 28.51
N ARG A 37 -10.66 -12.82 27.60
CA ARG A 37 -11.41 -12.48 26.39
C ARG A 37 -11.60 -13.68 25.46
N GLN A 38 -10.59 -14.54 25.33
CA GLN A 38 -10.68 -15.79 24.57
C GLN A 38 -11.80 -16.70 25.12
N ARG A 39 -11.93 -16.84 26.44
CA ARG A 39 -12.98 -17.64 27.10
C ARG A 39 -14.38 -17.05 26.84
N GLU A 40 -14.53 -15.73 26.92
CA GLU A 40 -15.78 -15.05 26.65
C GLU A 40 -16.24 -15.27 25.19
N LEU A 41 -15.32 -15.12 24.22
CA LEU A 41 -15.61 -15.31 22.81
C LEU A 41 -15.91 -16.77 22.48
N ALA A 42 -15.17 -17.73 23.05
CA ALA A 42 -15.44 -19.15 22.87
C ALA A 42 -16.83 -19.52 23.40
N ALA A 43 -17.20 -19.06 24.59
CA ALA A 43 -18.53 -19.29 25.17
C ALA A 43 -19.65 -18.62 24.35
N ARG A 44 -19.40 -17.44 23.78
CA ARG A 44 -20.41 -16.69 23.03
C ARG A 44 -20.68 -17.25 21.64
N TYR A 45 -19.64 -17.66 20.91
CA TYR A 45 -19.75 -18.03 19.50
C TYR A 45 -19.66 -19.53 19.24
N GLY A 46 -19.10 -20.33 20.16
CA GLY A 46 -19.02 -21.79 20.05
C GLY A 46 -18.15 -22.30 18.89
N GLY A 47 -17.33 -21.44 18.27
CA GLY A 47 -16.48 -21.77 17.12
C GLY A 47 -15.00 -21.94 17.49
N THR A 48 -14.17 -22.23 16.49
CA THR A 48 -12.72 -22.27 16.63
C THR A 48 -12.18 -20.85 16.81
N LEU A 49 -11.47 -20.60 17.91
CA LEU A 49 -10.88 -19.30 18.20
C LEU A 49 -9.42 -19.27 17.74
N LEU A 50 -9.07 -18.24 16.96
CA LEU A 50 -7.70 -17.91 16.58
C LEU A 50 -7.27 -16.63 17.31
N SER A 51 -6.19 -16.72 18.07
CA SER A 51 -5.51 -15.58 18.65
C SER A 51 -4.25 -15.27 17.88
N PHE A 52 -4.21 -14.10 17.24
CA PHE A 52 -3.09 -13.64 16.45
C PHE A 52 -2.35 -12.53 17.19
N THR A 53 -1.10 -12.77 17.53
CA THR A 53 -0.18 -11.80 18.12
C THR A 53 1.13 -11.76 17.37
N MET A 54 1.95 -10.73 17.63
CA MET A 54 3.27 -10.58 17.03
C MET A 54 4.38 -10.93 18.02
N ASN A 55 5.27 -11.84 17.64
CA ASN A 55 6.43 -12.22 18.46
C ASN A 55 7.59 -11.22 18.24
N ILE A 56 7.51 -10.08 18.93
CA ILE A 56 8.49 -8.99 18.80
C ILE A 56 9.45 -8.99 20.00
N ALA A 57 10.75 -9.03 19.73
CA ALA A 57 11.79 -9.01 20.77
C ALA A 57 12.02 -7.59 21.32
N GLY A 58 12.25 -7.50 22.64
CA GLY A 58 12.54 -6.24 23.33
C GLY A 58 11.32 -5.56 23.95
N PRO A 59 11.49 -4.37 24.55
CA PRO A 59 10.43 -3.70 25.29
C PRO A 59 9.43 -2.94 24.39
N VAL A 60 9.79 -2.57 23.16
CA VAL A 60 8.90 -1.93 22.18
C VAL A 60 8.18 -3.02 21.41
N LYS A 61 6.86 -3.12 21.57
CA LYS A 61 6.00 -4.15 20.94
C LYS A 61 5.09 -3.60 19.88
N ASP A 62 4.78 -2.31 19.94
CA ASP A 62 3.94 -1.61 18.97
C ASP A 62 4.76 -0.62 18.15
N ALA A 63 4.68 -0.75 16.82
CA ALA A 63 5.30 0.12 15.84
C ALA A 63 4.57 -0.03 14.49
N PRO A 64 4.61 0.97 13.58
CA PRO A 64 3.96 0.88 12.28
C PRO A 64 4.32 -0.37 11.48
N LEU A 65 5.60 -0.77 11.46
CA LEU A 65 6.05 -2.01 10.81
C LEU A 65 5.40 -3.27 11.40
N VAL A 66 5.19 -3.32 12.71
CA VAL A 66 4.54 -4.45 13.39
C VAL A 66 3.05 -4.49 13.05
N ARG A 67 2.39 -3.33 13.08
CA ARG A 67 0.99 -3.20 12.70
C ARG A 67 0.75 -3.58 11.24
N LEU A 68 1.59 -3.08 10.30
CA LEU A 68 1.52 -3.47 8.89
C LEU A 68 1.63 -4.98 8.71
N ALA A 69 2.59 -5.62 9.38
CA ALA A 69 2.77 -7.08 9.29
C ALA A 69 1.54 -7.85 9.83
N LEU A 70 0.94 -7.40 10.94
CA LEU A 70 -0.29 -8.00 11.45
C LEU A 70 -1.45 -7.83 10.48
N HIS A 71 -1.68 -6.63 9.92
CA HIS A 71 -2.74 -6.37 8.95
C HIS A 71 -2.59 -7.21 7.68
N ALA A 72 -1.38 -7.35 7.15
CA ALA A 72 -1.10 -8.22 6.01
C ALA A 72 -1.33 -9.70 6.34
N GLY A 73 -0.98 -10.12 7.56
CA GLY A 73 -1.29 -11.47 8.07
C GLY A 73 -2.80 -11.72 8.15
N LEU A 74 -3.58 -10.76 8.64
CA LEU A 74 -5.04 -10.82 8.67
C LEU A 74 -5.65 -10.92 7.27
N ALA A 75 -5.17 -10.12 6.31
CA ALA A 75 -5.62 -10.21 4.93
C ALA A 75 -5.28 -11.58 4.29
N SER A 76 -4.18 -12.21 4.68
CA SER A 76 -3.84 -13.57 4.27
C SER A 76 -4.77 -14.61 4.89
N LEU A 77 -5.11 -14.47 6.17
CA LEU A 77 -6.07 -15.33 6.86
C LEU A 77 -7.47 -15.22 6.23
N ASP A 78 -7.92 -14.02 5.87
CA ASP A 78 -9.20 -13.82 5.18
C ASP A 78 -9.28 -14.56 3.84
N ARG A 79 -8.20 -14.59 3.08
CA ARG A 79 -8.12 -15.36 1.83
C ARG A 79 -8.10 -16.87 2.06
N ASP A 80 -7.36 -17.33 3.07
CA ASP A 80 -7.11 -18.74 3.30
C ASP A 80 -8.22 -19.41 4.13
N LEU A 81 -8.89 -18.69 5.05
CA LEU A 81 -9.93 -19.19 5.97
C LEU A 81 -11.33 -18.67 5.64
N GLY A 82 -11.46 -17.59 4.88
CA GLY A 82 -12.71 -16.85 4.68
C GLY A 82 -13.01 -15.89 5.84
N GLN A 83 -14.20 -15.29 5.82
CA GLN A 83 -14.62 -14.34 6.83
C GLN A 83 -14.88 -15.04 8.17
N PRO A 84 -14.39 -14.51 9.30
CA PRO A 84 -14.68 -15.03 10.63
C PRO A 84 -16.11 -14.67 11.06
N LEU A 85 -16.70 -15.48 11.96
CA LEU A 85 -17.95 -15.16 12.65
C LEU A 85 -17.82 -13.91 13.54
N HIS A 86 -16.62 -13.69 14.08
CA HIS A 86 -16.30 -12.52 14.89
C HIS A 86 -14.85 -12.13 14.72
N ARG A 87 -14.59 -10.83 14.68
CA ARG A 87 -13.25 -10.23 14.65
C ARG A 87 -13.16 -9.12 15.66
N GLU A 88 -12.13 -9.16 16.48
CA GLU A 88 -11.76 -8.10 17.42
C GLU A 88 -10.29 -7.75 17.22
N LEU A 89 -10.01 -6.47 16.98
CA LEU A 89 -8.65 -5.93 16.87
C LEU A 89 -8.36 -5.11 18.12
N ILE A 90 -7.23 -5.38 18.73
CA ILE A 90 -6.77 -4.70 19.93
C ILE A 90 -5.45 -4.00 19.60
N GLN A 91 -5.46 -2.67 19.68
CA GLN A 91 -4.25 -1.87 19.56
C GLN A 91 -3.83 -1.40 20.95
N ALA A 92 -2.67 -1.84 21.39
CA ALA A 92 -2.14 -1.52 22.70
C ALA A 92 -0.60 -1.39 22.66
N PRO A 93 0.02 -0.64 23.58
CA PRO A 93 1.48 -0.56 23.67
C PRO A 93 2.16 -1.93 23.84
N THR A 94 1.43 -2.94 24.33
CA THR A 94 1.89 -4.33 24.46
C THR A 94 1.95 -5.10 23.15
N GLY A 95 1.62 -4.45 22.05
CA GLY A 95 1.59 -4.94 20.68
C GLY A 95 0.15 -5.07 20.14
N PRO A 96 0.00 -4.98 18.81
CA PRO A 96 -1.29 -5.21 18.16
C PRO A 96 -1.67 -6.69 18.24
N GLU A 97 -2.96 -6.96 18.45
CA GLU A 97 -3.52 -8.32 18.60
C GLU A 97 -4.82 -8.44 17.83
N ALA A 98 -5.15 -9.67 17.39
CA ALA A 98 -6.46 -9.98 16.84
C ALA A 98 -7.02 -11.26 17.47
N LEU A 99 -8.32 -11.24 17.76
CA LEU A 99 -9.10 -12.42 18.16
C LEU A 99 -10.16 -12.67 17.09
N LEU A 100 -10.13 -13.86 16.52
CA LEU A 100 -10.98 -14.26 15.40
C LEU A 100 -11.71 -15.55 15.75
N VAL A 101 -13.00 -15.64 15.46
CA VAL A 101 -13.76 -16.88 15.66
C VAL A 101 -14.24 -17.37 14.30
N TYR A 102 -13.98 -18.64 14.00
CA TYR A 102 -14.34 -19.27 12.73
C TYR A 102 -15.32 -20.42 12.94
N ASP A 103 -16.28 -20.55 12.04
CA ASP A 103 -17.11 -21.76 11.89
C ASP A 103 -16.35 -22.77 11.01
N ARG A 104 -15.25 -23.29 11.54
CA ARG A 104 -14.36 -24.25 10.86
C ARG A 104 -13.72 -25.17 11.91
N PRO A 105 -13.39 -26.45 11.56
CA PRO A 105 -12.70 -27.35 12.47
C PRO A 105 -11.34 -26.82 12.91
N ALA A 106 -11.04 -26.86 14.23
CA ALA A 106 -9.80 -26.34 14.78
C ALA A 106 -8.52 -26.93 14.16
N PRO A 107 -8.44 -28.24 13.85
CA PRO A 107 -7.27 -28.80 13.15
C PRO A 107 -7.04 -28.18 11.77
N TRP A 108 -8.12 -27.92 10.99
CA TRP A 108 -8.04 -27.31 9.69
C TRP A 108 -7.55 -25.85 9.78
N VAL A 109 -8.09 -25.06 10.73
CA VAL A 109 -7.62 -23.69 10.97
C VAL A 109 -6.14 -23.70 11.37
N LYS A 110 -5.74 -24.65 12.24
CA LYS A 110 -4.34 -24.77 12.68
C LYS A 110 -3.39 -25.07 11.53
N GLU A 111 -3.75 -25.95 10.62
CA GLU A 111 -2.96 -26.25 9.43
C GLU A 111 -2.70 -24.99 8.58
N ARG A 112 -3.74 -24.17 8.31
CA ARG A 112 -3.60 -22.92 7.55
C ARG A 112 -2.73 -21.89 8.28
N CYS A 113 -2.88 -21.79 9.59
CA CYS A 113 -2.01 -20.94 10.40
C CYS A 113 -0.54 -21.37 10.31
N LEU A 114 -0.23 -22.66 10.34
CA LEU A 114 1.12 -23.17 10.19
C LEU A 114 1.72 -22.86 8.81
N LEU A 115 0.93 -23.03 7.74
CA LEU A 115 1.35 -22.64 6.39
C LEU A 115 1.67 -21.15 6.29
N LEU A 116 0.86 -20.28 6.90
CA LEU A 116 1.10 -18.83 6.90
C LEU A 116 2.38 -18.47 7.68
N GLU A 117 2.62 -19.10 8.84
CA GLU A 117 3.82 -18.90 9.64
C GLU A 117 5.12 -19.36 8.94
N GLU A 118 5.03 -20.23 7.94
CA GLU A 118 6.17 -20.80 7.19
C GLU A 118 6.34 -20.24 5.78
N ARG A 119 5.33 -19.57 5.23
CA ARG A 119 5.31 -19.06 3.85
C ARG A 119 6.43 -18.06 3.59
N GLU A 120 6.66 -17.12 4.51
CA GLU A 120 7.61 -16.02 4.37
C GLU A 120 8.37 -15.76 5.68
N ALA A 121 9.48 -15.00 5.58
CA ALA A 121 10.29 -14.67 6.75
C ALA A 121 9.49 -13.94 7.84
N VAL A 122 8.53 -13.07 7.47
CA VAL A 122 7.65 -12.36 8.41
C VAL A 122 6.74 -13.30 9.19
N GLY A 123 6.33 -14.42 8.60
CA GLY A 123 5.54 -15.46 9.28
C GLY A 123 6.21 -16.02 10.54
N ARG A 124 7.55 -15.92 10.60
CA ARG A 124 8.32 -16.28 11.81
C ARG A 124 8.05 -15.35 13.00
N LEU A 125 7.51 -14.17 12.75
CA LEU A 125 7.10 -13.20 13.77
C LEU A 125 5.62 -13.33 14.13
N TYR A 126 4.83 -14.08 13.38
CA TYR A 126 3.43 -14.37 13.70
C TYR A 126 3.35 -15.39 14.84
N ASP A 127 2.44 -15.17 15.77
CA ASP A 127 2.11 -16.11 16.83
C ASP A 127 0.60 -16.42 16.75
N LEU A 128 0.28 -17.52 16.05
CA LEU A 128 -1.07 -17.93 15.69
C LEU A 128 -1.50 -19.11 16.58
N ASP A 129 -2.13 -18.76 17.69
CA ASP A 129 -2.67 -19.72 18.66
C ASP A 129 -4.12 -20.08 18.32
N VAL A 130 -4.36 -21.36 18.04
CA VAL A 130 -5.70 -21.89 17.74
C VAL A 130 -6.22 -22.66 18.95
N LEU A 131 -7.44 -22.32 19.36
CA LEU A 131 -8.18 -22.98 20.43
C LEU A 131 -9.42 -23.68 19.85
N SER A 132 -9.68 -24.90 20.29
CA SER A 132 -10.92 -25.62 19.95
C SER A 132 -12.15 -24.92 20.58
N PRO A 133 -13.37 -25.26 20.16
CA PRO A 133 -14.58 -24.75 20.81
C PRO A 133 -14.63 -25.05 22.34
N GLU A 134 -13.99 -26.13 22.78
CA GLU A 134 -13.86 -26.52 24.18
C GLU A 134 -12.77 -25.72 24.93
N GLY A 135 -12.03 -24.86 24.23
CA GLY A 135 -10.96 -24.04 24.76
C GLY A 135 -9.59 -24.70 24.86
N GLU A 136 -9.40 -25.84 24.20
CA GLU A 136 -8.12 -26.54 24.17
C GLU A 136 -7.20 -25.93 23.13
N LYS A 137 -5.98 -25.56 23.52
CA LYS A 137 -4.97 -25.01 22.62
C LYS A 137 -4.32 -26.12 21.77
N LEU A 138 -4.39 -25.99 20.45
CA LEU A 138 -3.76 -26.91 19.51
C LEU A 138 -2.25 -26.66 19.44
N SER A 139 -1.48 -27.71 19.72
CA SER A 139 -0.03 -27.69 19.67
C SER A 139 0.52 -27.74 18.24
N ARG A 140 1.72 -27.23 18.07
CA ARG A 140 2.52 -27.34 16.85
C ARG A 140 3.23 -28.69 16.83
N PRO A 141 3.24 -29.42 15.69
CA PRO A 141 3.94 -30.74 15.61
C PRO A 141 5.45 -30.58 15.71
N GLN A 142 6.02 -29.49 15.20
CA GLN A 142 7.45 -29.23 15.23
C GLN A 142 7.76 -27.90 15.93
N SER A 143 8.86 -27.84 16.70
CA SER A 143 9.32 -26.60 17.32
C SER A 143 9.83 -25.59 16.29
N ARG A 144 9.65 -24.30 16.56
CA ARG A 144 10.15 -23.22 15.70
C ARG A 144 11.69 -23.24 15.65
N ARG A 145 12.25 -22.80 14.51
CA ARG A 145 13.68 -22.59 14.37
C ARG A 145 14.09 -21.20 14.88
N CYS A 146 15.35 -21.05 15.30
CA CYS A 146 15.90 -19.76 15.73
C CYS A 146 15.94 -18.75 14.57
N LEU A 147 15.56 -17.49 14.81
CA LEU A 147 15.59 -16.41 13.82
C LEU A 147 17.01 -16.05 13.34
N ILE A 148 18.04 -16.33 14.19
CA ILE A 148 19.43 -15.95 13.91
C ILE A 148 20.18 -17.08 13.19
N CYS A 149 20.23 -18.28 13.80
CA CYS A 149 21.07 -19.37 13.32
C CYS A 149 20.31 -20.52 12.66
N GLY A 150 18.97 -20.47 12.62
CA GLY A 150 18.17 -21.56 12.05
C GLY A 150 18.13 -22.86 12.85
N GLY A 151 18.87 -22.95 13.95
CA GLY A 151 18.88 -24.11 14.86
C GLY A 151 17.61 -24.21 15.72
N PRO A 152 17.50 -25.22 16.61
CA PRO A 152 16.36 -25.35 17.50
C PRO A 152 16.22 -24.13 18.43
N VAL A 153 15.05 -23.47 18.41
CA VAL A 153 14.82 -22.25 19.21
C VAL A 153 14.96 -22.53 20.71
N THR A 154 14.57 -23.72 21.17
CA THR A 154 14.65 -24.12 22.58
C THR A 154 16.09 -24.17 23.09
N VAL A 155 17.04 -24.59 22.27
CA VAL A 155 18.48 -24.60 22.61
C VAL A 155 19.01 -23.16 22.70
N CYS A 156 18.77 -22.35 21.66
CA CYS A 156 19.23 -20.96 21.62
C CYS A 156 18.61 -20.09 22.73
N SER A 157 17.35 -20.33 23.09
CA SER A 157 16.65 -19.60 24.14
C SER A 157 17.19 -19.95 25.53
N ARG A 158 17.41 -21.25 25.82
CA ARG A 158 17.95 -21.71 27.12
C ARG A 158 19.40 -21.27 27.33
N SER A 159 20.23 -21.41 26.30
CA SER A 159 21.65 -21.03 26.35
C SER A 159 21.89 -19.52 26.20
N ARG A 160 20.85 -18.72 25.89
CA ARG A 160 20.97 -17.29 25.50
C ARG A 160 22.05 -17.07 24.44
N ALA A 161 22.15 -17.99 23.47
CA ALA A 161 23.21 -18.01 22.45
C ALA A 161 23.30 -16.72 21.62
N HIS A 162 22.20 -15.95 21.54
CA HIS A 162 22.12 -14.70 20.79
C HIS A 162 21.72 -13.56 21.72
N GLY A 163 22.47 -12.45 21.63
CA GLY A 163 22.16 -11.24 22.39
C GLY A 163 20.84 -10.58 21.92
N LEU A 164 20.13 -9.92 22.83
CA LEU A 164 18.87 -9.24 22.51
C LEU A 164 19.01 -8.23 21.36
N ALA A 165 20.14 -7.53 21.28
CA ALA A 165 20.41 -6.57 20.19
C ALA A 165 20.39 -7.24 18.80
N ALA A 166 21.01 -8.41 18.67
CA ALA A 166 21.03 -9.17 17.42
C ALA A 166 19.61 -9.65 17.02
N ILE A 167 18.82 -10.13 18.01
CA ILE A 167 17.43 -10.56 17.75
C ILE A 167 16.57 -9.38 17.33
N ARG A 168 16.72 -8.21 17.98
CA ARG A 168 16.00 -6.99 17.61
C ARG A 168 16.36 -6.48 16.21
N ALA A 169 17.66 -6.49 15.87
CA ALA A 169 18.12 -6.12 14.53
C ALA A 169 17.50 -7.04 13.47
N ARG A 170 17.59 -8.36 13.68
CA ARG A 170 17.00 -9.33 12.74
C ARG A 170 15.49 -9.20 12.60
N THR A 171 14.78 -8.96 13.71
CA THR A 171 13.33 -8.70 13.68
C THR A 171 13.01 -7.47 12.84
N ARG A 172 13.76 -6.38 13.01
CA ARG A 172 13.60 -5.15 12.23
C ARG A 172 13.85 -5.39 10.74
N ASP A 173 14.94 -6.11 10.40
CA ASP A 173 15.29 -6.43 9.02
C ASP A 173 14.18 -7.23 8.33
N ILE A 174 13.62 -8.24 9.03
CA ILE A 174 12.49 -9.04 8.52
C ILE A 174 11.27 -8.16 8.26
N LEU A 175 10.91 -7.28 9.20
CA LEU A 175 9.76 -6.39 9.06
C LEU A 175 9.96 -5.36 7.94
N ALA A 176 11.14 -4.76 7.84
CA ALA A 176 11.45 -3.78 6.82
C ALA A 176 11.46 -4.40 5.41
N ASP A 177 12.09 -5.56 5.27
CA ASP A 177 12.13 -6.31 4.00
C ASP A 177 10.72 -6.73 3.55
N PHE A 178 9.93 -7.24 4.49
CA PHE A 178 8.52 -7.57 4.26
C PHE A 178 7.71 -6.33 3.84
N ALA A 179 7.83 -5.22 4.57
CA ALA A 179 7.08 -4.00 4.27
C ALA A 179 7.38 -3.48 2.86
N ALA A 180 8.67 -3.43 2.47
CA ALA A 180 9.08 -3.00 1.14
C ALA A 180 8.51 -3.92 0.05
N GLY A 181 8.57 -5.24 0.26
CA GLY A 181 8.01 -6.23 -0.67
C GLY A 181 6.49 -6.15 -0.78
N HIS A 182 5.80 -6.03 0.34
CA HIS A 182 4.35 -5.94 0.41
C HIS A 182 3.81 -4.69 -0.29
N LEU A 183 4.37 -3.51 0.02
CA LEU A 183 3.99 -2.26 -0.64
C LEU A 183 4.28 -2.30 -2.14
N SER A 184 5.39 -2.89 -2.56
CA SER A 184 5.71 -3.09 -3.98
C SER A 184 4.70 -3.99 -4.69
N ALA A 185 4.30 -5.10 -4.06
CA ALA A 185 3.31 -6.01 -4.62
C ALA A 185 1.95 -5.33 -4.79
N LEU A 186 1.51 -4.55 -3.79
CA LEU A 186 0.28 -3.77 -3.87
C LEU A 186 0.34 -2.70 -4.97
N ALA A 187 1.47 -2.02 -5.12
CA ALA A 187 1.66 -1.01 -6.16
C ALA A 187 1.62 -1.62 -7.58
N ARG A 188 2.29 -2.75 -7.77
CA ARG A 188 2.20 -3.51 -9.03
C ARG A 188 0.78 -3.94 -9.32
N GLN A 189 0.09 -4.56 -8.35
CA GLN A 189 -1.28 -5.02 -8.52
C GLN A 189 -2.23 -3.86 -8.87
N ALA A 190 -2.04 -2.69 -8.26
CA ALA A 190 -2.86 -1.51 -8.56
C ALA A 190 -2.69 -1.01 -9.99
N LEU A 191 -1.47 -1.07 -10.57
CA LEU A 191 -1.24 -0.78 -11.99
C LEU A 191 -1.91 -1.83 -12.90
N GLU A 192 -1.84 -3.11 -12.52
CA GLU A 192 -2.46 -4.21 -13.27
C GLU A 192 -4.00 -4.13 -13.19
N ASP A 193 -4.55 -3.83 -12.03
CA ASP A 193 -6.00 -3.65 -11.82
C ASP A 193 -6.54 -2.44 -12.60
N GLU A 194 -5.75 -1.35 -12.65
CA GLU A 194 -6.11 -0.17 -13.44
C GLU A 194 -6.21 -0.51 -14.93
N VAL A 195 -5.19 -1.15 -15.51
CA VAL A 195 -5.19 -1.46 -16.95
C VAL A 195 -6.23 -2.52 -17.30
N ASP A 196 -6.57 -3.41 -16.37
CA ASP A 196 -7.57 -4.46 -16.54
C ASP A 196 -9.03 -3.99 -16.30
N LEU A 197 -9.22 -2.80 -15.75
CA LEU A 197 -10.55 -2.19 -15.61
C LEU A 197 -11.12 -1.87 -16.99
N THR A 198 -12.40 -2.18 -17.21
CA THR A 198 -13.11 -2.02 -18.48
C THR A 198 -14.59 -1.68 -18.21
N PRO A 199 -15.23 -0.77 -18.98
CA PRO A 199 -14.64 0.02 -20.11
C PRO A 199 -13.96 1.31 -19.61
N LYS A 200 -12.83 1.69 -20.26
CA LYS A 200 -12.11 2.94 -19.94
C LYS A 200 -11.98 3.84 -21.17
N PRO A 201 -12.74 4.93 -21.25
CA PRO A 201 -12.78 5.78 -22.45
C PRO A 201 -11.42 6.35 -22.86
N GLY A 202 -10.99 6.04 -24.10
CA GLY A 202 -9.74 6.51 -24.70
C GLY A 202 -8.46 5.90 -24.10
N LEU A 203 -8.58 4.94 -23.17
CA LEU A 203 -7.48 4.27 -22.47
C LEU A 203 -7.37 2.81 -22.91
N VAL A 204 -6.16 2.25 -22.75
CA VAL A 204 -5.95 0.81 -22.94
C VAL A 204 -6.72 0.03 -21.88
N ASP A 205 -7.51 -0.94 -22.30
CA ASP A 205 -8.24 -1.84 -21.41
C ASP A 205 -8.41 -3.26 -22.02
N ARG A 206 -9.36 -4.06 -21.51
CA ARG A 206 -9.63 -5.39 -22.07
C ARG A 206 -10.37 -5.36 -23.42
N ARG A 207 -11.05 -4.24 -23.74
CA ARG A 207 -11.86 -4.07 -24.94
C ARG A 207 -10.99 -3.70 -26.14
N ASN A 208 -10.07 -2.74 -25.95
CA ASN A 208 -9.24 -2.20 -27.05
C ASN A 208 -7.99 -1.47 -26.52
N THR A 209 -7.26 -0.83 -27.44
CA THR A 209 -6.05 -0.05 -27.14
C THR A 209 -6.35 1.44 -26.87
N GLY A 210 -7.60 1.84 -26.77
CA GLY A 210 -8.01 3.23 -26.60
C GLY A 210 -7.49 4.12 -27.74
N ALA A 211 -7.09 5.32 -27.44
CA ALA A 211 -6.56 6.29 -28.40
C ALA A 211 -5.07 6.06 -28.74
N HIS A 212 -4.56 4.83 -28.65
CA HIS A 212 -3.15 4.48 -28.83
C HIS A 212 -2.94 3.45 -29.94
N ASP A 213 -1.93 3.68 -30.78
CA ASP A 213 -1.51 2.77 -31.84
C ASP A 213 -0.28 1.93 -31.41
N ASP A 214 0.40 2.32 -30.34
CA ASP A 214 1.70 1.81 -29.86
C ASP A 214 1.64 1.11 -28.50
N MET A 215 0.47 1.01 -27.89
CA MET A 215 0.29 0.44 -26.55
C MET A 215 -0.84 -0.58 -26.52
N ASP A 216 -0.61 -1.68 -25.84
CA ASP A 216 -1.61 -2.69 -25.55
C ASP A 216 -1.56 -3.14 -24.08
N ARG A 217 -2.56 -3.88 -23.64
CA ARG A 217 -2.64 -4.39 -22.28
C ARG A 217 -1.43 -5.25 -21.87
N PRO A 218 -0.94 -6.22 -22.68
CA PRO A 218 0.28 -6.96 -22.37
C PRO A 218 1.51 -6.06 -22.17
N LEU A 219 1.62 -4.96 -22.90
CA LEU A 219 2.72 -3.99 -22.73
C LEU A 219 2.66 -3.33 -21.35
N PHE A 220 1.47 -2.92 -20.89
CA PHE A 220 1.26 -2.36 -19.56
C PHE A 220 1.60 -3.35 -18.45
N HIS A 221 1.21 -4.63 -18.57
CA HIS A 221 1.61 -5.67 -17.61
C HIS A 221 3.12 -5.90 -17.57
N ARG A 222 3.82 -5.90 -18.72
CA ARG A 222 5.29 -5.97 -18.75
C ARG A 222 5.92 -4.77 -18.04
N SER A 223 5.40 -3.58 -18.29
CA SER A 223 5.84 -2.34 -17.65
C SER A 223 5.67 -2.39 -16.14
N ALA A 224 4.48 -2.78 -15.64
CA ALA A 224 4.21 -2.92 -14.20
C ALA A 224 5.17 -3.94 -13.55
N GLY A 225 5.43 -5.07 -14.23
CA GLY A 225 6.41 -6.06 -13.79
C GLY A 225 7.83 -5.52 -13.69
N ALA A 226 8.27 -4.72 -14.67
CA ALA A 226 9.60 -4.09 -14.69
C ALA A 226 9.74 -3.02 -13.58
N LEU A 227 8.66 -2.34 -13.21
CA LEU A 227 8.66 -1.31 -12.16
C LEU A 227 8.66 -1.89 -10.73
N ALA A 228 8.11 -3.09 -10.52
CA ALA A 228 7.95 -3.68 -9.19
C ALA A 228 9.26 -3.74 -8.36
N PRO A 229 10.43 -4.14 -8.87
CA PRO A 229 11.69 -4.10 -8.11
C PRO A 229 12.06 -2.70 -7.63
N TYR A 230 11.74 -1.66 -8.42
CA TYR A 230 12.02 -0.27 -8.08
C TYR A 230 11.03 0.26 -7.04
N PHE A 231 9.76 -0.14 -7.08
CA PHE A 231 8.78 0.17 -6.04
C PHE A 231 9.24 -0.35 -4.67
N ARG A 232 9.79 -1.56 -4.61
CA ARG A 232 10.41 -2.10 -3.40
C ARG A 232 11.57 -1.23 -2.90
N GLN A 233 12.44 -0.78 -3.82
CA GLN A 233 13.57 0.06 -3.49
C GLN A 233 13.14 1.45 -3.00
N PHE A 234 12.09 2.07 -3.57
CA PHE A 234 11.55 3.35 -3.10
C PHE A 234 11.06 3.25 -1.66
N ALA A 235 10.31 2.21 -1.31
CA ALA A 235 9.86 1.98 0.07
C ALA A 235 11.05 1.76 1.02
N ALA A 236 12.05 0.95 0.61
CA ALA A 236 13.25 0.70 1.39
C ALA A 236 14.09 1.96 1.61
N LEU A 237 14.32 2.75 0.55
CA LEU A 237 15.02 4.04 0.64
C LEU A 237 14.27 5.05 1.51
N GLY A 238 12.94 5.05 1.45
CA GLY A 238 12.10 5.85 2.37
C GLY A 238 12.37 5.49 3.82
N MET A 239 12.35 4.20 4.18
CA MET A 239 12.67 3.72 5.54
C MET A 239 14.10 4.05 5.96
N ALA A 240 15.03 4.11 5.02
CA ALA A 240 16.42 4.50 5.28
C ALA A 240 16.64 6.02 5.38
N GLY A 241 15.61 6.84 5.16
CA GLY A 241 15.72 8.30 5.20
C GLY A 241 16.47 8.89 4.00
N ALA A 242 16.42 8.24 2.83
CA ALA A 242 17.14 8.66 1.64
C ALA A 242 16.82 10.11 1.21
N SER A 243 17.81 10.76 0.65
CA SER A 243 17.72 12.13 0.14
C SER A 243 16.87 12.22 -1.14
N PRO A 244 16.29 13.38 -1.48
CA PRO A 244 15.59 13.57 -2.74
C PRO A 244 16.43 13.26 -4.00
N ARG A 245 17.76 13.45 -3.93
CA ARG A 245 18.68 13.13 -5.04
C ARG A 245 18.80 11.61 -5.27
N GLU A 246 18.87 10.83 -4.20
CA GLU A 246 18.90 9.36 -4.29
C GLU A 246 17.58 8.84 -4.87
N LEU A 247 16.44 9.36 -4.41
CA LEU A 247 15.13 9.01 -4.95
C LEU A 247 15.00 9.39 -6.43
N GLN A 248 15.50 10.57 -6.84
CA GLN A 248 15.51 10.97 -8.24
C GLN A 248 16.41 10.06 -9.09
N SER A 249 17.57 9.66 -8.58
CA SER A 249 18.47 8.73 -9.28
C SER A 249 17.80 7.38 -9.52
N LEU A 250 17.14 6.83 -8.49
CA LEU A 250 16.37 5.60 -8.60
C LEU A 250 15.18 5.74 -9.58
N GLY A 251 14.53 6.91 -9.59
CA GLY A 251 13.44 7.23 -10.52
C GLY A 251 13.87 7.17 -11.98
N ARG A 252 15.07 7.68 -12.31
CA ARG A 252 15.64 7.56 -13.66
C ARG A 252 15.94 6.11 -14.06
N GLN A 253 16.47 5.32 -13.13
CA GLN A 253 16.71 3.89 -13.37
C GLN A 253 15.39 3.12 -13.60
N ALA A 254 14.35 3.41 -12.82
CA ALA A 254 13.03 2.83 -13.00
C ALA A 254 12.40 3.21 -14.35
N GLU A 255 12.55 4.48 -14.78
CA GLU A 255 12.08 4.95 -16.08
C GLU A 255 12.80 4.21 -17.22
N HIS A 256 14.13 4.02 -17.14
CA HIS A 256 14.88 3.26 -18.14
C HIS A 256 14.42 1.79 -18.17
N ALA A 257 14.26 1.15 -17.04
CA ALA A 257 13.78 -0.25 -16.99
C ALA A 257 12.38 -0.40 -17.57
N MET A 258 11.49 0.58 -17.36
CA MET A 258 10.18 0.62 -17.98
C MET A 258 10.30 0.73 -19.52
N LEU A 259 11.12 1.67 -20.01
CA LEU A 259 11.34 1.86 -21.46
C LEU A 259 11.96 0.63 -22.12
N ASP A 260 12.95 0.00 -21.48
CA ASP A 260 13.57 -1.25 -21.96
C ASP A 260 12.53 -2.37 -22.09
N ALA A 261 11.68 -2.54 -21.07
CA ALA A 261 10.64 -3.57 -21.05
C ALA A 261 9.52 -3.33 -22.08
N THR A 262 9.34 -2.08 -22.52
CA THR A 262 8.27 -1.67 -23.43
C THR A 262 8.76 -1.33 -24.84
N GLY A 263 10.06 -1.52 -25.14
CA GLY A 263 10.62 -1.17 -26.44
C GLY A 263 10.63 0.34 -26.71
N GLY A 264 10.82 1.15 -25.67
CA GLY A 264 10.86 2.61 -25.73
C GLY A 264 9.51 3.31 -25.58
N VAL A 265 8.42 2.56 -25.39
CA VAL A 265 7.09 3.12 -25.22
C VAL A 265 6.85 3.59 -23.78
N ASN A 266 6.43 4.83 -23.64
CA ASN A 266 6.14 5.42 -22.33
C ASN A 266 4.74 5.04 -21.84
N THR A 267 4.64 4.01 -21.01
CA THR A 267 3.38 3.49 -20.49
C THR A 267 2.97 4.11 -19.15
N HIS A 268 3.88 4.16 -18.15
CA HIS A 268 3.58 4.47 -16.76
C HIS A 268 4.42 5.62 -16.16
N LYS A 269 4.99 6.52 -16.95
CA LYS A 269 5.89 7.57 -16.43
C LYS A 269 5.23 8.46 -15.37
N GLY A 270 3.97 8.85 -15.57
CA GLY A 270 3.20 9.66 -14.62
C GLY A 270 2.90 8.89 -13.34
N ALA A 271 2.41 7.65 -13.49
CA ALA A 271 2.18 6.72 -12.37
C ALA A 271 3.48 6.45 -11.60
N LEU A 272 4.60 6.14 -12.29
CA LEU A 272 5.92 5.91 -11.67
C LEU A 272 6.31 7.08 -10.75
N TYR A 273 6.16 8.32 -11.22
CA TYR A 273 6.48 9.49 -10.40
C TYR A 273 5.64 9.53 -9.11
N SER A 274 4.33 9.33 -9.22
CA SER A 274 3.41 9.33 -8.07
C SER A 274 3.70 8.20 -7.09
N PHE A 275 3.88 6.98 -7.60
CA PHE A 275 4.21 5.81 -6.78
C PHE A 275 5.57 5.93 -6.11
N ALA A 276 6.59 6.44 -6.79
CA ALA A 276 7.93 6.66 -6.22
C ALA A 276 7.87 7.57 -4.99
N LEU A 277 7.14 8.67 -5.08
CA LEU A 277 6.97 9.61 -3.97
C LEU A 277 6.17 9.01 -2.82
N LEU A 278 5.02 8.40 -3.12
CA LEU A 278 4.15 7.86 -2.09
C LEU A 278 4.79 6.65 -1.38
N LEU A 279 5.44 5.74 -2.11
CA LEU A 279 6.14 4.60 -1.52
C LEU A 279 7.33 5.04 -0.65
N SER A 280 8.07 6.06 -1.07
CA SER A 280 9.15 6.64 -0.26
C SER A 280 8.60 7.30 1.00
N ALA A 281 7.47 8.01 0.89
CA ALA A 281 6.81 8.64 2.03
C ALA A 281 6.27 7.59 3.02
N LEU A 282 5.59 6.55 2.52
CA LEU A 282 5.12 5.44 3.36
C LEU A 282 6.29 4.73 4.05
N GLY A 283 7.38 4.46 3.33
CA GLY A 283 8.59 3.89 3.92
C GLY A 283 9.14 4.77 5.05
N ARG A 284 9.22 6.09 4.86
CA ARG A 284 9.66 7.01 5.90
C ARG A 284 8.71 7.02 7.10
N CYS A 285 7.40 7.03 6.87
CA CYS A 285 6.40 6.97 7.95
C CYS A 285 6.44 5.64 8.71
N LEU A 286 6.76 4.52 8.07
CA LEU A 286 6.97 3.24 8.74
C LEU A 286 8.17 3.27 9.71
N ALA A 287 9.20 4.06 9.41
CA ALA A 287 10.39 4.18 10.25
C ALA A 287 10.27 5.29 11.32
N GLU A 288 9.67 6.41 10.97
CA GLU A 288 9.70 7.65 11.77
C GLU A 288 8.31 8.09 12.26
N GLY A 289 7.23 7.49 11.73
CA GLY A 289 5.86 7.97 11.93
C GLY A 289 5.51 9.16 11.04
N GLY A 290 4.32 9.72 11.24
CA GLY A 290 3.85 10.89 10.51
C GLY A 290 2.77 10.57 9.46
N ASP A 291 2.33 11.62 8.76
CA ASP A 291 1.35 11.51 7.67
C ASP A 291 2.07 11.25 6.34
N PRO A 292 1.71 10.21 5.57
CA PRO A 292 2.39 9.87 4.32
C PRO A 292 2.13 10.91 3.21
N PHE A 293 1.03 11.63 3.25
CA PHE A 293 0.69 12.62 2.24
C PHE A 293 1.47 13.93 2.46
N ASP A 294 1.59 14.37 3.72
CA ASP A 294 2.45 15.50 4.09
C ASP A 294 3.91 15.16 3.80
N THR A 295 4.34 13.95 4.12
CA THR A 295 5.70 13.48 3.83
C THR A 295 5.97 13.44 2.33
N ALA A 296 5.03 12.95 1.52
CA ALA A 296 5.15 12.94 0.07
C ALA A 296 5.22 14.34 -0.52
N ALA A 297 4.40 15.27 -0.01
CA ALA A 297 4.43 16.68 -0.41
C ALA A 297 5.79 17.33 -0.14
N VAL A 298 6.38 17.08 1.03
CA VAL A 298 7.72 17.57 1.39
C VAL A 298 8.80 16.99 0.47
N ILE A 299 8.75 15.68 0.19
CA ILE A 299 9.70 15.04 -0.74
C ILE A 299 9.54 15.62 -2.15
N ALA A 300 8.30 15.76 -2.65
CA ALA A 300 8.01 16.31 -3.97
C ALA A 300 8.50 17.76 -4.14
N ALA A 301 8.32 18.59 -3.12
CA ALA A 301 8.77 19.97 -3.11
C ALA A 301 10.32 20.08 -3.15
N ALA A 302 11.01 19.14 -2.49
CA ALA A 302 12.47 19.10 -2.41
C ALA A 302 13.15 18.50 -3.67
N LEU A 303 12.39 17.84 -4.56
CA LEU A 303 12.94 17.31 -5.81
C LEU A 303 13.27 18.44 -6.79
N PRO A 304 14.45 18.39 -7.45
CA PRO A 304 14.79 19.33 -8.50
C PRO A 304 13.74 19.33 -9.61
N PRO A 305 13.53 20.45 -10.31
CA PRO A 305 12.70 20.47 -11.52
C PRO A 305 13.22 19.45 -12.55
N ALA A 306 12.32 18.68 -13.14
CA ALA A 306 12.70 17.81 -14.27
C ALA A 306 13.01 18.68 -15.48
N GLU A 307 14.18 18.53 -16.07
CA GLU A 307 14.57 19.18 -17.31
C GLU A 307 13.97 18.41 -18.50
N ASN A 308 13.41 19.14 -19.48
CA ASN A 308 12.98 18.62 -20.80
C ASN A 308 11.98 17.43 -20.77
N THR A 309 10.92 17.50 -19.98
CA THR A 309 9.79 16.54 -20.12
C THR A 309 8.63 17.16 -20.91
N HIS A 310 7.81 16.33 -21.61
CA HIS A 310 6.58 16.81 -22.26
C HIS A 310 5.68 17.57 -21.27
N GLY A 311 5.66 17.16 -19.98
CA GLY A 311 5.01 17.90 -18.93
C GLY A 311 5.62 19.28 -18.63
N SER A 312 6.88 19.56 -19.01
CA SER A 312 7.49 20.88 -18.82
C SER A 312 6.96 21.90 -19.81
N ALA A 313 6.63 21.49 -21.03
CA ALA A 313 6.04 22.37 -22.04
C ALA A 313 4.58 22.75 -21.73
N VAL A 314 3.85 21.89 -21.01
CA VAL A 314 2.43 22.08 -20.65
C VAL A 314 2.28 22.69 -19.23
N ARG A 315 3.34 22.77 -18.44
CA ARG A 315 3.34 23.27 -17.04
C ARG A 315 2.77 24.67 -16.86
N SER A 316 2.90 25.52 -17.84
CA SER A 316 2.33 26.86 -17.78
C SER A 316 0.81 26.89 -17.85
N GLN A 317 0.19 25.78 -18.27
CA GLN A 317 -1.25 25.67 -18.49
C GLN A 317 -1.96 24.67 -17.52
N CYS A 318 -1.22 23.68 -16.98
CA CYS A 318 -1.78 22.66 -16.09
C CYS A 318 -0.78 22.32 -14.99
N GLY A 319 -1.22 22.21 -13.73
CA GLY A 319 -0.37 21.83 -12.59
C GLY A 319 0.24 20.42 -12.71
N GLY A 320 -0.44 19.50 -13.39
CA GLY A 320 0.01 18.15 -13.67
C GLY A 320 0.31 17.31 -12.40
N VAL A 321 0.93 16.14 -12.61
CA VAL A 321 1.26 15.18 -11.54
C VAL A 321 2.16 15.76 -10.44
N ARG A 322 3.02 16.73 -10.75
CA ARG A 322 3.87 17.37 -9.74
C ARG A 322 3.07 18.23 -8.77
N GLN A 323 2.10 18.99 -9.26
CA GLN A 323 1.24 19.81 -8.39
C GLN A 323 0.39 18.92 -7.50
N GLU A 324 -0.14 17.82 -8.04
CA GLU A 324 -0.87 16.80 -7.28
C GLU A 324 0.00 16.26 -6.12
N ALA A 325 1.24 15.89 -6.40
CA ALA A 325 2.17 15.37 -5.40
C ALA A 325 2.55 16.41 -4.33
N VAL A 326 2.88 17.64 -4.73
CA VAL A 326 3.23 18.74 -3.77
C VAL A 326 2.04 19.09 -2.88
N SER A 327 0.82 18.84 -3.34
CA SER A 327 -0.42 19.03 -2.55
C SER A 327 -0.82 17.80 -1.72
N GLY A 328 -0.03 16.74 -1.68
CA GLY A 328 -0.31 15.52 -0.91
C GLY A 328 -1.38 14.63 -1.54
N PHE A 329 -1.44 14.57 -2.86
CA PHE A 329 -2.34 13.71 -3.63
C PHE A 329 -3.84 13.85 -3.32
N PRO A 330 -4.39 15.08 -3.28
CA PRO A 330 -5.79 15.29 -2.91
C PRO A 330 -6.78 14.59 -3.84
N THR A 331 -6.50 14.53 -5.15
CA THR A 331 -7.34 13.87 -6.14
C THR A 331 -7.37 12.36 -5.92
N ALA A 332 -6.22 11.71 -5.76
CA ALA A 332 -6.15 10.26 -5.51
C ALA A 332 -6.82 9.87 -4.18
N ARG A 333 -6.66 10.69 -3.14
CA ARG A 333 -7.32 10.50 -1.83
C ARG A 333 -8.85 10.59 -1.96
N HIS A 334 -9.35 11.55 -2.72
CA HIS A 334 -10.79 11.67 -2.96
C HIS A 334 -11.34 10.50 -3.80
N MET A 335 -10.61 10.11 -4.86
CA MET A 335 -10.96 8.94 -5.68
C MET A 335 -11.04 7.66 -4.85
N ARG A 336 -10.16 7.49 -3.86
CA ARG A 336 -10.23 6.36 -2.92
C ARG A 336 -11.60 6.30 -2.21
N GLY A 337 -12.12 7.41 -1.73
CA GLY A 337 -13.46 7.44 -1.13
C GLY A 337 -14.57 7.04 -2.11
N ILE A 338 -14.44 7.44 -3.39
CA ILE A 338 -15.38 7.03 -4.44
C ILE A 338 -15.24 5.53 -4.75
N LEU A 339 -14.02 4.98 -4.75
CA LEU A 339 -13.80 3.54 -4.93
C LEU A 339 -14.57 2.68 -3.91
N GLU A 340 -14.70 3.17 -2.68
CA GLU A 340 -15.39 2.48 -1.58
C GLU A 340 -16.91 2.58 -1.72
N SER A 341 -17.43 3.70 -2.23
CA SER A 341 -18.88 4.00 -2.28
C SER A 341 -19.54 3.71 -3.63
N ALA A 342 -18.82 3.86 -4.75
CA ALA A 342 -19.38 3.81 -6.10
C ALA A 342 -18.48 3.09 -7.13
N GLY A 343 -17.41 2.47 -6.68
CA GLY A 343 -16.55 1.63 -7.50
C GLY A 343 -15.58 2.38 -8.44
N PRO A 344 -14.72 1.62 -9.17
CA PRO A 344 -13.58 2.18 -9.89
C PRO A 344 -13.95 2.96 -11.16
N LEU A 345 -15.02 2.58 -11.87
CA LEU A 345 -15.48 3.32 -13.06
C LEU A 345 -15.96 4.72 -12.66
N SER A 346 -16.73 4.83 -11.59
CA SER A 346 -17.20 6.12 -11.07
C SER A 346 -16.04 7.02 -10.61
N ALA A 347 -15.01 6.43 -9.98
CA ALA A 347 -13.80 7.14 -9.58
C ALA A 347 -13.04 7.69 -10.80
N LEU A 348 -12.88 6.88 -11.86
CA LEU A 348 -12.26 7.31 -13.12
C LEU A 348 -13.02 8.48 -13.76
N VAL A 349 -14.34 8.33 -13.92
CA VAL A 349 -15.20 9.36 -14.53
C VAL A 349 -15.16 10.66 -13.72
N TRP A 350 -15.16 10.54 -12.40
CA TRP A 350 -15.03 11.70 -11.53
C TRP A 350 -13.68 12.43 -11.77
N ALA A 351 -12.57 11.71 -11.85
CA ALA A 351 -11.26 12.30 -12.15
C ALA A 351 -11.26 12.96 -13.53
N MET A 352 -11.75 12.28 -14.57
CA MET A 352 -11.86 12.83 -15.93
C MET A 352 -12.68 14.12 -15.97
N SER A 353 -13.66 14.29 -15.10
CA SER A 353 -14.51 15.50 -15.06
C SER A 353 -13.85 16.69 -14.37
N ARG A 354 -12.73 16.53 -13.68
CA ARG A 354 -12.16 17.57 -12.80
C ARG A 354 -10.66 17.81 -12.98
N LEU A 355 -9.89 16.75 -13.34
CA LEU A 355 -8.46 16.83 -13.41
C LEU A 355 -8.00 17.72 -14.58
N ASP A 356 -7.00 18.56 -14.32
CA ASP A 356 -6.22 19.23 -15.38
C ASP A 356 -5.23 18.21 -15.98
N ASP A 357 -5.78 17.27 -16.76
CA ASP A 357 -5.04 16.15 -17.33
C ASP A 357 -4.07 16.63 -18.40
N SER A 358 -2.78 16.61 -18.09
CA SER A 358 -1.72 17.06 -18.98
C SER A 358 -1.61 16.22 -20.26
N THR A 359 -2.02 14.95 -20.23
CA THR A 359 -2.04 14.08 -21.41
C THR A 359 -3.13 14.52 -22.39
N LEU A 360 -4.31 14.87 -21.87
CA LEU A 360 -5.39 15.43 -22.69
C LEU A 360 -4.99 16.77 -23.31
N VAL A 361 -4.35 17.67 -22.54
CA VAL A 361 -3.88 18.95 -23.06
C VAL A 361 -2.81 18.75 -24.14
N TYR A 362 -1.89 17.81 -23.95
CA TYR A 362 -0.87 17.48 -24.95
C TYR A 362 -1.47 16.96 -26.26
N ARG A 363 -2.49 16.08 -26.20
CA ARG A 363 -3.10 15.43 -27.36
C ARG A 363 -4.16 16.28 -28.04
N GLY A 364 -4.99 16.98 -27.31
CA GLY A 364 -6.15 17.70 -27.85
C GLY A 364 -6.24 19.17 -27.47
N GLY A 365 -5.18 19.71 -26.84
CA GLY A 365 -5.16 21.09 -26.36
C GLY A 365 -6.21 21.36 -25.26
N PRO A 366 -6.40 22.64 -24.89
CA PRO A 366 -7.43 23.04 -23.92
C PRO A 366 -8.85 22.64 -24.33
N GLN A 367 -9.13 22.56 -25.64
CA GLN A 367 -10.43 22.16 -26.15
C GLN A 367 -10.71 20.68 -25.94
N GLY A 368 -9.69 19.80 -26.13
CA GLY A 368 -9.79 18.38 -25.83
C GLY A 368 -10.03 18.11 -24.36
N LEU A 369 -9.32 18.82 -23.47
CA LEU A 369 -9.54 18.74 -22.03
C LEU A 369 -10.97 19.17 -21.65
N ALA A 370 -11.42 20.32 -22.15
CA ALA A 370 -12.77 20.84 -21.86
C ALA A 370 -13.87 19.88 -22.37
N TYR A 371 -13.64 19.26 -23.54
CA TYR A 371 -14.55 18.26 -24.10
C TYR A 371 -14.70 17.05 -23.18
N VAL A 372 -13.57 16.42 -22.79
CA VAL A 372 -13.59 15.24 -21.93
C VAL A 372 -14.21 15.55 -20.57
N ARG A 373 -13.87 16.70 -19.97
CA ARG A 373 -14.46 17.13 -18.69
C ARG A 373 -15.97 17.25 -18.74
N ARG A 374 -16.50 17.90 -19.79
CA ARG A 374 -17.93 18.05 -19.96
C ARG A 374 -18.61 16.69 -20.13
N ARG A 375 -18.11 15.83 -21.02
CA ARG A 375 -18.67 14.50 -21.26
C ARG A 375 -18.63 13.63 -19.99
N ALA A 376 -17.53 13.63 -19.26
CA ALA A 376 -17.43 12.92 -17.98
C ALA A 376 -18.41 13.46 -16.94
N ALA A 377 -18.59 14.79 -16.87
CA ALA A 377 -19.56 15.41 -15.95
C ALA A 377 -21.02 15.04 -16.29
N GLU A 378 -21.34 14.84 -17.57
CA GLU A 378 -22.64 14.33 -18.02
C GLU A 378 -22.85 12.88 -17.53
N LEU A 379 -21.82 12.01 -17.66
CA LEU A 379 -21.90 10.60 -17.23
C LEU A 379 -22.09 10.43 -15.73
N LEU A 380 -21.52 11.31 -14.90
CA LEU A 380 -21.70 11.25 -13.43
C LEU A 380 -23.16 11.46 -12.97
N ARG A 381 -24.06 11.89 -13.86
CA ARG A 381 -25.48 12.08 -13.57
C ARG A 381 -26.32 10.87 -13.93
N LEU A 382 -25.72 9.88 -14.60
CA LEU A 382 -26.42 8.68 -15.03
C LEU A 382 -26.55 7.68 -13.88
N PRO A 383 -27.58 6.83 -13.89
CA PRO A 383 -27.67 5.69 -12.99
C PRO A 383 -26.47 4.75 -13.17
N GLU A 384 -26.02 4.13 -12.09
CA GLU A 384 -24.83 3.26 -12.08
C GLU A 384 -24.95 2.12 -13.09
N GLU A 385 -26.15 1.55 -13.23
CA GLU A 385 -26.38 0.43 -14.17
C GLU A 385 -26.19 0.82 -15.64
N THR A 386 -26.36 2.09 -16.00
CA THR A 386 -26.21 2.59 -17.38
C THR A 386 -24.80 3.07 -17.67
N LEU A 387 -23.99 3.28 -16.65
CA LEU A 387 -22.66 3.86 -16.77
C LEU A 387 -21.73 3.04 -17.68
N PRO A 388 -21.65 1.68 -17.62
CA PRO A 388 -20.78 0.92 -18.50
C PRO A 388 -21.07 1.14 -20.01
N LEU A 389 -22.32 1.08 -20.44
CA LEU A 389 -22.69 1.32 -21.85
C LEU A 389 -22.40 2.76 -22.30
N ALA A 390 -22.64 3.72 -21.43
CA ALA A 390 -22.33 5.12 -21.71
C ALA A 390 -20.82 5.37 -21.82
N LEU A 391 -20.00 4.64 -21.04
CA LEU A 391 -18.54 4.67 -21.13
C LEU A 391 -18.03 4.04 -22.43
N GLU A 392 -18.63 2.95 -22.91
CA GLU A 392 -18.29 2.36 -24.21
C GLU A 392 -18.54 3.35 -25.36
N SER A 393 -19.66 4.07 -25.35
CA SER A 393 -19.97 5.10 -26.32
C SER A 393 -18.98 6.27 -26.25
N LEU A 394 -18.57 6.67 -25.04
CA LEU A 394 -17.56 7.72 -24.87
C LEU A 394 -16.18 7.22 -25.34
N ASP A 395 -15.85 5.95 -25.15
CA ASP A 395 -14.59 5.34 -25.61
C ASP A 395 -14.46 5.46 -27.12
N ASP A 396 -15.48 5.03 -27.89
CA ASP A 396 -15.51 5.14 -29.34
C ASP A 396 -15.31 6.61 -29.82
N ASP A 397 -15.92 7.57 -29.12
CA ASP A 397 -15.79 9.00 -29.43
C ASP A 397 -14.38 9.54 -29.09
N LEU A 398 -13.78 9.16 -27.96
CA LEU A 398 -12.44 9.58 -27.59
C LEU A 398 -11.37 8.94 -28.48
N MET A 399 -11.55 7.69 -28.91
CA MET A 399 -10.70 7.04 -29.91
C MET A 399 -10.70 7.79 -31.24
N ALA A 400 -11.91 8.12 -31.76
CA ALA A 400 -12.05 8.89 -33.00
C ALA A 400 -11.36 10.27 -32.96
N ARG A 401 -11.29 10.86 -31.74
CA ARG A 401 -10.62 12.15 -31.49
C ARG A 401 -9.16 12.02 -31.07
N ARG A 402 -8.63 10.80 -30.88
CA ARG A 402 -7.29 10.51 -30.37
C ARG A 402 -7.04 11.14 -28.98
N LEU A 403 -8.05 11.20 -28.12
CA LEU A 403 -7.98 11.73 -26.77
C LEU A 403 -7.80 10.60 -25.75
N SER A 404 -6.82 10.73 -24.86
CA SER A 404 -6.53 9.75 -23.80
C SER A 404 -6.37 10.46 -22.45
N PRO A 405 -7.22 10.16 -21.46
CA PRO A 405 -7.15 10.73 -20.10
C PRO A 405 -6.11 9.99 -19.24
N GLY A 406 -4.85 9.93 -19.68
CA GLY A 406 -3.79 9.17 -19.03
C GLY A 406 -3.48 9.62 -17.62
N GLY A 407 -3.54 10.92 -17.31
CA GLY A 407 -3.35 11.42 -15.94
C GLY A 407 -4.45 10.95 -14.98
N SER A 408 -5.68 10.82 -15.48
CA SER A 408 -6.80 10.27 -14.70
C SER A 408 -6.60 8.77 -14.39
N ALA A 409 -6.05 8.01 -15.34
CA ALA A 409 -5.68 6.59 -15.15
C ALA A 409 -4.54 6.44 -14.14
N ASP A 410 -3.47 7.24 -14.21
CA ASP A 410 -2.36 7.24 -13.26
C ASP A 410 -2.85 7.45 -11.81
N LEU A 411 -3.78 8.40 -11.61
CA LEU A 411 -4.35 8.67 -10.28
C LEU A 411 -5.35 7.60 -9.83
N LEU A 412 -6.05 6.95 -10.75
CA LEU A 412 -6.88 5.79 -10.42
C LEU A 412 -6.03 4.64 -9.88
N ALA A 413 -4.91 4.33 -10.56
CA ALA A 413 -3.98 3.31 -10.06
C ALA A 413 -3.46 3.66 -8.65
N LEU A 414 -3.12 4.94 -8.40
CA LEU A 414 -2.70 5.39 -7.07
C LEU A 414 -3.82 5.27 -6.03
N ALA A 415 -5.07 5.56 -6.39
CA ALA A 415 -6.23 5.41 -5.51
C ALA A 415 -6.53 3.94 -5.19
N LEU A 416 -6.40 3.04 -6.18
CA LEU A 416 -6.49 1.58 -5.99
C LEU A 416 -5.43 1.07 -5.02
N PHE A 417 -4.19 1.54 -5.17
CA PHE A 417 -3.10 1.25 -4.24
C PHE A 417 -3.42 1.75 -2.84
N LEU A 418 -3.85 2.99 -2.66
CA LEU A 418 -4.20 3.56 -1.35
C LEU A 418 -5.32 2.79 -0.66
N ARG A 419 -6.32 2.32 -1.42
CA ARG A 419 -7.39 1.46 -0.89
C ARG A 419 -6.83 0.13 -0.40
N ALA A 420 -5.96 -0.52 -1.19
CA ALA A 420 -5.38 -1.81 -0.85
C ALA A 420 -4.37 -1.73 0.30
N ALA A 421 -3.55 -0.68 0.34
CA ALA A 421 -2.55 -0.45 1.37
C ALA A 421 -3.15 -0.02 2.72
N ALA A 422 -4.29 0.70 2.71
CA ALA A 422 -5.00 1.21 3.89
C ALA A 422 -4.04 1.77 4.97
N PRO A 423 -3.21 2.79 4.66
CA PRO A 423 -2.13 3.22 5.55
C PRO A 423 -2.61 3.70 6.92
N GLU A 424 -3.83 4.20 7.05
CA GLU A 424 -4.45 4.60 8.31
C GLU A 424 -4.68 3.45 9.28
N ALA A 425 -4.68 2.19 8.80
CA ALA A 425 -4.88 1.03 9.65
C ALA A 425 -3.61 0.64 10.43
N TRP A 426 -2.42 1.07 9.95
CA TRP A 426 -1.13 0.64 10.52
C TRP A 426 -0.13 1.78 10.78
N LEU A 427 -0.35 2.99 10.29
CA LEU A 427 0.39 4.19 10.70
C LEU A 427 -0.22 4.82 11.94
#